data_6ea9630cfac58e926402cb85759bf548
#
_entry.id   6ea9630cfac58e926402cb85759bf548
#
_cell.length_a   1.000
_cell.length_b   1.000
_cell.length_c   1.000
_cell.angle_alpha   90.00
_cell.angle_beta   90.00
_cell.angle_gamma   90.00
#
_symmetry.space_group_name_H-M   'P 1'
#
loop_
_entity.id
_entity.type
_entity.pdbx_description
1 polymer ?
#
loop_
_entity_poly.entity_id
_entity_poly.type
_entity_poly.pdbx_seq_one_letter_code
_entity_poly.pdbx_strand_id
1 'polypeptide(L)'
;MGEGAGMLVLEELEHAKARGAHIYCEMVGYGVSCDAYHMTAPAPEGIGGAKAMINALQDASLEANQIDYINAHGTSTPMNDKLETAAIKKAFKNHAHKVAVSSTKGNTG
;
A
#
# COMPACT_ATOMS: atom_id res chain seq x y z
N MET A 1 13.59 19.01 4.06
CA MET A 1 12.28 18.38 3.74
C MET A 1 12.04 18.56 2.24
N GLY A 2 11.60 17.51 1.56
CA GLY A 2 11.22 17.59 0.17
C GLY A 2 9.83 18.21 0.00
N GLU A 3 9.62 18.87 -1.11
CA GLU A 3 8.32 19.40 -1.51
C GLU A 3 8.01 18.92 -2.93
N GLY A 4 6.75 18.59 -3.18
CA GLY A 4 6.34 18.12 -4.50
C GLY A 4 4.83 17.97 -4.60
N ALA A 5 4.36 17.88 -5.84
CA ALA A 5 2.98 17.56 -6.15
C ALA A 5 2.94 16.66 -7.37
N GLY A 6 1.93 15.81 -7.44
CA GLY A 6 1.67 14.95 -8.58
C GLY A 6 0.18 14.86 -8.86
N MET A 7 -0.16 14.68 -10.12
CA MET A 7 -1.54 14.43 -10.54
C MET A 7 -1.61 13.14 -11.33
N LEU A 8 -2.64 12.35 -11.04
CA LEU A 8 -2.97 11.16 -11.81
C LEU A 8 -4.38 11.35 -12.38
N VAL A 9 -4.55 11.00 -13.64
CA VAL A 9 -5.86 10.94 -14.28
C VAL A 9 -6.37 9.52 -14.18
N LEU A 10 -7.45 9.33 -13.45
CA LEU A 10 -8.16 8.05 -13.36
C LEU A 10 -9.31 8.06 -14.38
N GLU A 11 -9.42 6.99 -15.13
CA GLU A 11 -10.40 6.85 -16.19
C GLU A 11 -10.95 5.41 -16.20
N GLU A 12 -12.21 5.27 -16.56
CA GLU A 12 -12.82 3.95 -16.71
C GLU A 12 -12.11 3.16 -17.81
N LEU A 13 -11.82 1.87 -17.55
CA LEU A 13 -10.94 1.06 -18.39
C LEU A 13 -11.41 0.93 -19.84
N GLU A 14 -12.69 0.62 -20.05
CA GLU A 14 -13.23 0.42 -21.40
C GLU A 14 -13.32 1.73 -22.17
N HIS A 15 -13.58 2.84 -21.50
CA HIS A 15 -13.49 4.17 -22.10
C HIS A 15 -12.07 4.50 -22.56
N ALA A 16 -11.08 4.26 -21.70
CA ALA A 16 -9.67 4.48 -22.04
C ALA A 16 -9.23 3.63 -23.25
N LYS A 17 -9.63 2.35 -23.30
CA LYS A 17 -9.39 1.44 -24.42
C LYS A 17 -10.07 1.93 -25.71
N ALA A 18 -11.34 2.33 -25.63
CA ALA A 18 -12.12 2.75 -26.79
C ALA A 18 -11.52 3.97 -27.50
N ARG A 19 -10.90 4.90 -26.76
CA ARG A 19 -10.21 6.07 -27.34
C ARG A 19 -8.73 5.83 -27.67
N GLY A 20 -8.21 4.62 -27.45
CA GLY A 20 -6.82 4.28 -27.71
C GLY A 20 -5.82 4.96 -26.75
N ALA A 21 -6.23 5.20 -25.51
CA ALA A 21 -5.36 5.81 -24.50
C ALA A 21 -4.15 4.94 -24.17
N HIS A 22 -3.02 5.56 -23.85
CA HIS A 22 -1.93 4.87 -23.20
C HIS A 22 -2.27 4.62 -21.74
N ILE A 23 -2.39 3.35 -21.38
CA ILE A 23 -2.73 2.92 -20.01
C ILE A 23 -1.43 2.51 -19.31
N TYR A 24 -1.09 3.19 -18.21
CA TYR A 24 0.12 2.87 -17.42
C TYR A 24 -0.09 1.66 -16.51
N CYS A 25 -1.25 1.58 -15.87
CA CYS A 25 -1.65 0.49 -14.98
C CYS A 25 -3.16 0.54 -14.73
N GLU A 26 -3.67 -0.48 -14.10
CA GLU A 26 -5.04 -0.53 -13.60
C GLU A 26 -5.03 -0.42 -12.07
N MET A 27 -5.93 0.39 -11.49
CA MET A 27 -6.21 0.39 -10.07
C MET A 27 -7.29 -0.64 -9.80
N VAL A 28 -6.91 -1.82 -9.34
CA VAL A 28 -7.81 -2.97 -9.20
C VAL A 28 -8.41 -3.12 -7.82
N GLY A 29 -7.90 -2.42 -6.80
CA GLY A 29 -8.43 -2.51 -5.45
C GLY A 29 -8.00 -1.36 -4.55
N TYR A 30 -8.81 -1.10 -3.54
CA TYR A 30 -8.62 -0.04 -2.56
C TYR A 30 -8.97 -0.52 -1.16
N GLY A 31 -8.17 -0.12 -0.17
CA GLY A 31 -8.40 -0.50 1.21
C GLY A 31 -7.98 0.60 2.18
N VAL A 32 -8.85 0.90 3.12
CA VAL A 32 -8.62 1.84 4.21
C VAL A 32 -8.96 1.21 5.55
N SER A 33 -8.37 1.78 6.58
CA SER A 33 -8.68 1.49 7.96
C SER A 33 -8.39 2.71 8.82
N CYS A 34 -8.91 2.70 10.03
CA CYS A 34 -8.58 3.68 11.04
C CYS A 34 -8.25 2.93 12.33
N ASP A 35 -7.11 3.27 12.94
CA ASP A 35 -6.69 2.64 14.20
C ASP A 35 -7.57 3.05 15.38
N ALA A 36 -8.08 4.29 15.38
CA ALA A 36 -8.83 4.90 16.51
C ALA A 36 -8.13 4.68 17.87
N TYR A 37 -6.80 4.67 17.86
CA TYR A 37 -5.96 4.32 19.00
C TYR A 37 -5.33 5.55 19.67
N HIS A 38 -4.61 6.36 18.89
CA HIS A 38 -3.90 7.53 19.38
C HIS A 38 -3.78 8.58 18.28
N MET A 39 -3.63 9.87 18.63
CA MET A 39 -3.57 10.97 17.66
C MET A 39 -2.42 10.85 16.67
N THR A 40 -1.28 10.36 17.11
CA THR A 40 -0.05 10.29 16.29
C THR A 40 0.64 8.93 16.26
N ALA A 41 0.29 8.03 17.18
CA ALA A 41 0.91 6.70 17.27
C ALA A 41 0.03 5.64 16.61
N PRO A 42 0.58 4.79 15.75
CA PRO A 42 -0.16 3.67 15.19
C PRO A 42 -0.52 2.65 16.28
N ALA A 43 -1.60 1.92 16.04
CA ALA A 43 -2.03 0.86 16.95
C ALA A 43 -0.96 -0.23 17.10
N PRO A 44 -0.86 -0.88 18.28
CA PRO A 44 0.07 -1.98 18.49
C PRO A 44 -0.06 -3.06 17.42
N GLU A 45 1.06 -3.73 17.14
CA GLU A 45 1.16 -4.84 16.18
C GLU A 45 0.79 -4.50 14.72
N GLY A 46 0.64 -3.22 14.37
CA GLY A 46 0.33 -2.78 13.01
C GLY A 46 -1.04 -3.24 12.49
N ILE A 47 -2.02 -3.38 13.38
CA ILE A 47 -3.35 -3.93 13.05
C ILE A 47 -4.04 -3.11 11.98
N GLY A 48 -3.99 -1.78 12.06
CA GLY A 48 -4.62 -0.91 11.07
C GLY A 48 -4.00 -1.07 9.68
N GLY A 49 -2.68 -1.01 9.59
CA GLY A 49 -1.98 -1.23 8.30
C GLY A 49 -2.29 -2.60 7.70
N ALA A 50 -2.30 -3.65 8.53
CA ALA A 50 -2.67 -4.99 8.07
C ALA A 50 -4.11 -5.03 7.53
N LYS A 51 -5.05 -4.41 8.24
CA LYS A 51 -6.46 -4.35 7.82
C LYS A 51 -6.65 -3.60 6.50
N ALA A 52 -5.95 -2.48 6.32
CA ALA A 52 -6.00 -1.74 5.05
C ALA A 52 -5.49 -2.60 3.88
N MET A 53 -4.37 -3.29 4.04
CA MET A 53 -3.84 -4.20 3.02
C MET A 53 -4.79 -5.37 2.72
N ILE A 54 -5.36 -5.99 3.75
CA ILE A 54 -6.34 -7.08 3.58
C ILE A 54 -7.60 -6.58 2.86
N ASN A 55 -8.11 -5.40 3.22
CA ASN A 55 -9.27 -4.81 2.55
C ASN A 55 -8.98 -4.54 1.07
N ALA A 56 -7.79 -4.02 0.74
CA ALA A 56 -7.40 -3.79 -0.66
C ALA A 56 -7.30 -5.09 -1.46
N LEU A 57 -6.74 -6.16 -0.87
CA LEU A 57 -6.71 -7.47 -1.50
C LEU A 57 -8.11 -8.04 -1.75
N GLN A 58 -9.00 -7.90 -0.77
CA GLN A 58 -10.39 -8.36 -0.89
C GLN A 58 -11.14 -7.58 -1.97
N ASP A 59 -11.00 -6.26 -2.01
CA ASP A 59 -11.61 -5.41 -3.03
C ASP A 59 -11.12 -5.77 -4.44
N ALA A 60 -9.82 -6.02 -4.58
CA ALA A 60 -9.21 -6.47 -5.82
C ALA A 60 -9.54 -7.93 -6.19
N SER A 61 -10.15 -8.70 -5.29
CA SER A 61 -10.31 -10.16 -5.45
C SER A 61 -8.98 -10.88 -5.69
N LEU A 62 -7.91 -10.42 -5.04
CA LEU A 62 -6.56 -10.96 -5.14
C LEU A 62 -6.14 -11.68 -3.86
N GLU A 63 -5.33 -12.71 -4.03
CA GLU A 63 -4.62 -13.37 -2.93
C GLU A 63 -3.27 -12.70 -2.68
N ALA A 64 -2.79 -12.77 -1.43
CA ALA A 64 -1.53 -12.18 -1.03
C ALA A 64 -0.31 -12.62 -1.88
N ASN A 65 -0.33 -13.86 -2.38
CA ASN A 65 0.75 -14.42 -3.19
C ASN A 65 0.78 -13.91 -4.64
N GLN A 66 -0.22 -13.12 -5.04
CA GLN A 66 -0.28 -12.46 -6.34
C GLN A 66 0.34 -11.05 -6.32
N ILE A 67 0.81 -10.61 -5.14
CA ILE A 67 1.45 -9.30 -4.99
C ILE A 67 2.97 -9.48 -5.03
N ASP A 68 3.61 -8.82 -5.96
CA ASP A 68 5.06 -8.90 -6.16
C ASP A 68 5.81 -7.80 -5.41
N TYR A 69 5.17 -6.65 -5.17
CA TYR A 69 5.84 -5.47 -4.64
C TYR A 69 4.94 -4.61 -3.75
N ILE A 70 5.53 -4.05 -2.69
CA ILE A 70 4.92 -3.07 -1.80
C ILE A 70 5.78 -1.81 -1.79
N ASN A 71 5.21 -0.67 -2.17
CA ASN A 71 5.80 0.62 -1.88
C ASN A 71 5.36 1.03 -0.46
N ALA A 72 6.25 0.86 0.49
CA ALA A 72 5.96 1.04 1.90
C ALA A 72 5.94 2.52 2.32
N HIS A 73 5.34 2.80 3.46
CA HIS A 73 5.49 4.08 4.15
C HIS A 73 6.96 4.32 4.50
N GLY A 74 7.61 3.35 5.14
CA GLY A 74 9.06 3.25 5.28
C GLY A 74 9.75 4.53 5.74
N THR A 75 9.32 5.08 6.88
CA THR A 75 9.81 6.37 7.39
C THR A 75 11.20 6.33 8.02
N SER A 76 11.79 5.15 8.18
CA SER A 76 13.06 4.96 8.91
C SER A 76 12.97 5.39 10.38
N THR A 77 11.81 5.21 10.99
CA THR A 77 11.61 5.45 12.42
C THR A 77 11.45 4.13 13.17
N PRO A 78 11.97 4.01 14.41
CA PRO A 78 11.90 2.75 15.17
C PRO A 78 10.48 2.22 15.36
N MET A 79 9.50 3.11 15.51
CA MET A 79 8.12 2.74 15.70
C MET A 79 7.47 2.27 14.37
N ASN A 80 7.57 3.10 13.32
CA ASN A 80 6.93 2.76 12.04
C ASN A 80 7.51 1.48 11.45
N ASP A 81 8.83 1.37 11.36
CA ASP A 81 9.46 0.24 10.66
C ASP A 81 9.11 -1.10 11.30
N LYS A 82 9.05 -1.12 12.65
CA LYS A 82 8.60 -2.31 13.38
C LYS A 82 7.14 -2.65 13.12
N LEU A 83 6.25 -1.66 13.20
CA LEU A 83 4.80 -1.88 13.10
C LEU A 83 4.37 -2.13 11.67
N GLU A 84 4.97 -1.47 10.69
CA GLU A 84 4.70 -1.72 9.27
C GLU A 84 5.18 -3.12 8.86
N THR A 85 6.36 -3.53 9.32
CA THR A 85 6.84 -4.92 9.13
C THR A 85 5.87 -5.95 9.73
N ALA A 86 5.35 -5.68 10.93
CA ALA A 86 4.35 -6.55 11.57
C ALA A 86 3.05 -6.58 10.77
N ALA A 87 2.58 -5.44 10.25
CA ALA A 87 1.40 -5.34 9.40
C ALA A 87 1.54 -6.16 8.11
N ILE A 88 2.68 -6.03 7.41
CA ILE A 88 2.97 -6.78 6.20
C ILE A 88 2.97 -8.29 6.50
N LYS A 89 3.65 -8.73 7.55
CA LYS A 89 3.65 -10.15 7.95
C LYS A 89 2.25 -10.66 8.27
N LYS A 90 1.42 -9.85 8.90
CA LYS A 90 0.04 -10.20 9.26
C LYS A 90 -0.86 -10.31 8.01
N ALA A 91 -0.74 -9.38 7.07
CA ALA A 91 -1.54 -9.37 5.84
C ALA A 91 -1.09 -10.46 4.85
N PHE A 92 0.22 -10.61 4.67
CA PHE A 92 0.79 -11.49 3.64
C PHE A 92 1.20 -12.88 4.14
N LYS A 93 1.18 -13.11 5.47
CA LYS A 93 1.49 -14.43 6.07
C LYS A 93 2.82 -15.00 5.54
N ASN A 94 2.78 -16.21 4.98
CA ASN A 94 3.97 -16.88 4.44
C ASN A 94 4.56 -16.18 3.21
N HIS A 95 3.76 -15.38 2.48
CA HIS A 95 4.23 -14.63 1.32
C HIS A 95 5.01 -13.36 1.72
N ALA A 96 4.90 -12.88 2.95
CA ALA A 96 5.61 -11.70 3.44
C ALA A 96 7.15 -11.79 3.30
N HIS A 97 7.71 -12.99 3.19
CA HIS A 97 9.15 -13.20 2.98
C HIS A 97 9.57 -13.27 1.50
N LYS A 98 8.59 -13.17 0.59
CA LYS A 98 8.81 -13.26 -0.87
C LYS A 98 8.50 -11.96 -1.58
N VAL A 99 7.57 -11.16 -1.05
CA VAL A 99 7.18 -9.88 -1.63
C VAL A 99 8.33 -8.88 -1.50
N ALA A 100 8.63 -8.17 -2.59
CA ALA A 100 9.62 -7.11 -2.56
C ALA A 100 9.05 -5.87 -1.88
N VAL A 101 9.84 -5.21 -1.03
CA VAL A 101 9.41 -4.03 -0.28
C VAL A 101 10.45 -2.92 -0.39
N SER A 102 10.04 -1.73 -0.75
CA SER A 102 10.89 -0.54 -0.64
C SER A 102 10.06 0.71 -0.34
N SER A 103 10.73 1.80 -0.03
CA SER A 103 10.11 3.11 0.15
C SER A 103 10.79 4.13 -0.75
N THR A 104 10.02 5.04 -1.35
CA THR A 104 10.55 6.12 -2.18
C THR A 104 11.06 7.31 -1.35
N LYS A 105 10.87 7.33 -0.04
CA LYS A 105 11.25 8.45 0.84
C LYS A 105 12.76 8.74 0.83
N GLY A 106 13.60 7.75 0.58
CA GLY A 106 15.03 7.96 0.42
C GLY A 106 15.42 8.81 -0.79
N ASN A 107 14.52 8.91 -1.80
CA ASN A 107 14.74 9.65 -3.03
C ASN A 107 13.97 10.97 -3.05
N THR A 108 12.80 11.01 -2.43
CA THR A 108 11.89 12.16 -2.52
C THR A 108 12.00 13.12 -1.33
N GLY A 109 12.65 12.72 -0.25
CA GLY A 109 12.82 13.53 0.95
C GLY A 109 11.73 13.35 2.00
#